data_1aa120ac61077e34aefe8c18ac9d2bec
#
_entry.id   1aa120ac61077e34aefe8c18ac9d2bec
#
_cell.length_a   1.000
_cell.length_b   1.000
_cell.length_c   1.000
_cell.angle_alpha   90.00
_cell.angle_beta   90.00
_cell.angle_gamma   90.00
#
_symmetry.space_group_name_H-M   'P 1'
#
loop_
_entity.id
_entity.type
_entity.pdbx_description
1 polymer ?
#
loop_
_entity_poly.entity_id
_entity_poly.type
_entity_poly.pdbx_seq_one_letter_code
_entity_poly.pdbx_strand_id
1 'polypeptide(L)'
;MRTIIVCNMSQMLLVTLREGIEMFLIVAIAAAYLRKTGRTALLPAVAWGTVVAVAASVTLGVWLAEVVVLPKWEAVLALIAAVLVISMVVYMLRAAKHMKRDIGLKLETAAVRPGRAAWLGVFLFVVLMVTREGMETAFITASLFRQTETQHFVVGALVGVALAAALAWAWSRYGHRVDLALFFKVTSTFLVLFALQLVVYAFHEATEANALPLDNAYWHLATEPYGPEGEYGAALTYALVLLPAAWLFWAALRTRLTSAGEAGQAAPKSIS
;
A
#
# COMPACT_ATOMS: atom_id res chain seq x y z
N MET A 1 -7.01 -24.67 8.35
CA MET A 1 -6.17 -24.60 7.15
C MET A 1 -6.75 -23.71 6.04
N ARG A 2 -7.93 -23.98 5.46
CA ARG A 2 -8.52 -23.07 4.42
C ARG A 2 -8.73 -21.63 4.87
N THR A 3 -9.04 -21.40 6.11
CA THR A 3 -9.34 -20.09 6.70
C THR A 3 -8.10 -19.19 6.78
N ILE A 4 -6.96 -19.74 7.19
CA ILE A 4 -5.66 -19.05 7.29
C ILE A 4 -5.16 -18.66 5.89
N ILE A 5 -5.35 -19.54 4.91
CA ILE A 5 -4.97 -19.31 3.51
C ILE A 5 -5.67 -18.08 2.92
N VAL A 6 -6.99 -17.96 3.10
CA VAL A 6 -7.76 -16.81 2.60
C VAL A 6 -7.32 -15.52 3.29
N CYS A 7 -6.95 -15.59 4.57
CA CYS A 7 -6.57 -14.46 5.38
C CYS A 7 -5.24 -13.84 4.91
N ASN A 8 -4.22 -14.66 4.76
CA ASN A 8 -2.90 -14.22 4.32
C ASN A 8 -2.90 -13.71 2.87
N MET A 9 -3.68 -14.36 1.98
CA MET A 9 -3.91 -13.87 0.63
C MET A 9 -4.55 -12.48 0.62
N SER A 10 -5.51 -12.24 1.53
CA SER A 10 -6.19 -10.95 1.63
C SER A 10 -5.28 -9.83 2.15
N GLN A 11 -4.39 -10.13 3.10
CA GLN A 11 -3.39 -9.15 3.57
C GLN A 11 -2.46 -8.72 2.43
N MET A 12 -1.94 -9.70 1.69
CA MET A 12 -1.07 -9.42 0.55
C MET A 12 -1.78 -8.62 -0.54
N LEU A 13 -3.04 -8.98 -0.83
CA LEU A 13 -3.89 -8.25 -1.77
C LEU A 13 -4.06 -6.79 -1.34
N LEU A 14 -4.38 -6.53 -0.07
CA LEU A 14 -4.61 -5.17 0.43
C LEU A 14 -3.34 -4.33 0.43
N VAL A 15 -2.20 -4.92 0.82
CA VAL A 15 -0.91 -4.23 0.78
C VAL A 15 -0.56 -3.86 -0.66
N THR A 16 -0.55 -4.82 -1.58
CA THR A 16 -0.20 -4.57 -2.98
C THR A 16 -1.19 -3.67 -3.72
N LEU A 17 -2.48 -3.76 -3.39
CA LEU A 17 -3.50 -2.85 -3.90
C LEU A 17 -3.19 -1.41 -3.49
N ARG A 18 -2.89 -1.19 -2.22
CA ARG A 18 -2.63 0.13 -1.67
C ARG A 18 -1.35 0.73 -2.24
N GLU A 19 -0.23 0.02 -2.11
CA GLU A 19 1.06 0.49 -2.62
C GLU A 19 1.03 0.68 -4.14
N GLY A 20 0.35 -0.23 -4.84
CA GLY A 20 0.12 -0.10 -6.27
C GLY A 20 -0.66 1.17 -6.64
N ILE A 21 -1.70 1.53 -5.89
CA ILE A 21 -2.44 2.79 -6.13
C ILE A 21 -1.52 3.99 -5.91
N GLU A 22 -0.67 3.99 -4.88
CA GLU A 22 0.27 5.08 -4.62
C GLU A 22 1.29 5.24 -5.75
N MET A 23 1.90 4.14 -6.21
CA MET A 23 2.80 4.15 -7.37
C MET A 23 2.09 4.69 -8.63
N PHE A 24 0.88 4.20 -8.92
CA PHE A 24 0.12 4.66 -10.09
C PHE A 24 -0.27 6.13 -9.99
N LEU A 25 -0.59 6.64 -8.79
CA LEU A 25 -0.87 8.04 -8.58
C LEU A 25 0.35 8.92 -8.86
N ILE A 26 1.54 8.53 -8.38
CA ILE A 26 2.80 9.24 -8.65
C ILE A 26 3.01 9.34 -10.17
N VAL A 27 2.94 8.21 -10.88
CA VAL A 27 3.13 8.14 -12.33
C VAL A 27 2.06 8.93 -13.09
N ALA A 28 0.78 8.81 -12.69
CA ALA A 28 -0.33 9.52 -13.32
C ALA A 28 -0.23 11.03 -13.13
N ILE A 29 0.11 11.50 -11.92
CA ILE A 29 0.29 12.93 -11.63
C ILE A 29 1.48 13.48 -12.44
N ALA A 30 2.61 12.74 -12.49
CA ALA A 30 3.77 13.14 -13.27
C ALA A 30 3.44 13.25 -14.77
N ALA A 31 2.77 12.23 -15.33
CA ALA A 31 2.37 12.23 -16.73
C ALA A 31 1.36 13.34 -17.03
N ALA A 32 0.36 13.56 -16.17
CA ALA A 32 -0.64 14.62 -16.33
C ALA A 32 0.00 16.01 -16.26
N TYR A 33 0.94 16.23 -15.35
CA TYR A 33 1.68 17.48 -15.23
C TYR A 33 2.48 17.79 -16.51
N LEU A 34 3.24 16.81 -17.02
CA LEU A 34 4.03 16.98 -18.24
C LEU A 34 3.15 17.26 -19.47
N ARG A 35 1.99 16.61 -19.56
CA ARG A 35 1.01 16.90 -20.63
C ARG A 35 0.45 18.32 -20.50
N LYS A 36 0.07 18.72 -19.27
CA LYS A 36 -0.51 20.04 -19.02
C LYS A 36 0.47 21.19 -19.30
N THR A 37 1.77 20.95 -19.05
CA THR A 37 2.84 21.95 -19.30
C THR A 37 3.44 21.88 -20.71
N GLY A 38 2.87 21.06 -21.61
CA GLY A 38 3.36 20.91 -22.99
C GLY A 38 4.67 20.15 -23.14
N ARG A 39 5.19 19.55 -22.05
CA ARG A 39 6.49 18.83 -22.02
C ARG A 39 6.34 17.35 -22.33
N THR A 40 5.57 17.00 -23.33
CA THR A 40 5.28 15.59 -23.69
C THR A 40 6.50 14.79 -24.09
N ALA A 41 7.58 15.43 -24.55
CA ALA A 41 8.86 14.81 -24.87
C ALA A 41 9.55 14.13 -23.64
N LEU A 42 9.13 14.48 -22.41
CA LEU A 42 9.62 13.88 -21.17
C LEU A 42 8.79 12.68 -20.68
N LEU A 43 7.68 12.34 -21.33
CA LEU A 43 6.87 11.17 -20.98
C LEU A 43 7.65 9.83 -21.04
N PRO A 44 8.55 9.60 -22.01
CA PRO A 44 9.40 8.41 -21.99
C PRO A 44 10.28 8.30 -20.74
N ALA A 45 10.73 9.44 -20.15
CA ALA A 45 11.50 9.42 -18.92
C ALA A 45 10.67 8.90 -17.73
N VAL A 46 9.36 9.24 -17.67
CA VAL A 46 8.43 8.69 -16.68
C VAL A 46 8.26 7.19 -16.88
N ALA A 47 8.02 6.73 -18.11
CA ALA A 47 7.83 5.32 -18.41
C ALA A 47 9.07 4.48 -18.05
N TRP A 48 10.25 4.88 -18.52
CA TRP A 48 11.51 4.19 -18.21
C TRP A 48 11.86 4.26 -16.72
N GLY A 49 11.63 5.40 -16.07
CA GLY A 49 11.81 5.54 -14.63
C GLY A 49 10.93 4.57 -13.84
N THR A 50 9.67 4.39 -14.24
CA THR A 50 8.76 3.42 -13.63
C THR A 50 9.25 1.98 -13.83
N VAL A 51 9.65 1.61 -15.06
CA VAL A 51 10.15 0.25 -15.35
C VAL A 51 11.39 -0.07 -14.52
N VAL A 52 12.37 0.85 -14.46
CA VAL A 52 13.60 0.66 -13.67
C VAL A 52 13.29 0.56 -12.18
N ALA A 53 12.40 1.41 -11.66
CA ALA A 53 12.01 1.38 -10.26
C ALA A 53 11.32 0.06 -9.87
N VAL A 54 10.37 -0.41 -10.70
CA VAL A 54 9.70 -1.71 -10.48
C VAL A 54 10.70 -2.87 -10.52
N ALA A 55 11.59 -2.88 -11.50
CA ALA A 55 12.63 -3.92 -11.59
C ALA A 55 13.53 -3.92 -10.34
N ALA A 56 13.98 -2.76 -9.88
CA ALA A 56 14.77 -2.62 -8.67
C ALA A 56 14.02 -3.11 -7.42
N SER A 57 12.74 -2.77 -7.30
CA SER A 57 11.88 -3.18 -6.17
C SER A 57 11.66 -4.70 -6.14
N VAL A 58 11.40 -5.31 -7.31
CA VAL A 58 11.26 -6.78 -7.43
C VAL A 58 12.57 -7.47 -7.06
N THR A 59 13.71 -6.98 -7.56
CA THR A 59 15.03 -7.55 -7.24
C THR A 59 15.33 -7.46 -5.74
N LEU A 60 15.02 -6.32 -5.12
CA LEU A 60 15.16 -6.15 -3.68
C LEU A 60 14.24 -7.10 -2.91
N GLY A 61 12.98 -7.25 -3.34
CA GLY A 61 12.01 -8.14 -2.69
C GLY A 61 12.45 -9.61 -2.73
N VAL A 62 12.97 -10.08 -3.88
CA VAL A 62 13.53 -11.43 -4.02
C VAL A 62 14.74 -11.62 -3.11
N TRP A 63 15.67 -10.66 -3.10
CA TRP A 63 16.86 -10.71 -2.25
C TRP A 63 16.49 -10.73 -0.76
N LEU A 64 15.53 -9.89 -0.33
CA LEU A 64 15.06 -9.89 1.06
C LEU A 64 14.40 -11.22 1.43
N ALA A 65 13.62 -11.84 0.55
CA ALA A 65 13.00 -13.13 0.80
C ALA A 65 14.03 -14.24 1.06
N GLU A 66 15.22 -14.17 0.43
CA GLU A 66 16.33 -15.10 0.70
C GLU A 66 17.00 -14.84 2.06
N VAL A 67 17.12 -13.57 2.47
CA VAL A 67 17.74 -13.18 3.76
C VAL A 67 16.88 -13.58 4.97
N VAL A 68 15.55 -13.59 4.81
CA VAL A 68 14.57 -13.90 5.88
C VAL A 68 14.63 -15.36 6.38
N VAL A 69 15.42 -16.22 5.77
CA VAL A 69 15.54 -17.64 6.18
C VAL A 69 16.01 -17.84 7.64
N LEU A 70 16.64 -16.87 8.27
CA LEU A 70 17.13 -16.94 9.65
C LEU A 70 16.14 -16.25 10.62
N PRO A 71 15.68 -16.91 11.73
CA PRO A 71 14.70 -16.37 12.66
C PRO A 71 15.04 -14.98 13.23
N LYS A 72 16.34 -14.74 13.50
CA LYS A 72 16.81 -13.43 13.99
C LYS A 72 16.54 -12.28 12.99
N TRP A 73 16.69 -12.55 11.69
CA TRP A 73 16.40 -11.59 10.65
C TRP A 73 14.92 -11.39 10.44
N GLU A 74 14.11 -12.42 10.68
CA GLU A 74 12.66 -12.37 10.61
C GLU A 74 12.07 -11.36 11.60
N ALA A 75 12.49 -11.44 12.87
CA ALA A 75 12.11 -10.46 13.90
C ALA A 75 12.53 -9.03 13.53
N VAL A 76 13.77 -8.86 13.06
CA VAL A 76 14.30 -7.54 12.66
C VAL A 76 13.54 -6.96 11.48
N LEU A 77 13.28 -7.77 10.45
CA LEU A 77 12.54 -7.33 9.26
C LEU A 77 11.08 -7.01 9.58
N ALA A 78 10.41 -7.80 10.42
CA ALA A 78 9.06 -7.51 10.88
C ALA A 78 8.99 -6.18 11.66
N LEU A 79 9.98 -5.91 12.51
CA LEU A 79 10.07 -4.65 13.23
C LEU A 79 10.32 -3.45 12.29
N ILE A 80 11.24 -3.61 11.33
CA ILE A 80 11.51 -2.59 10.30
C ILE A 80 10.24 -2.33 9.49
N ALA A 81 9.54 -3.38 9.06
CA ALA A 81 8.29 -3.27 8.33
C ALA A 81 7.23 -2.52 9.15
N ALA A 82 7.07 -2.82 10.44
CA ALA A 82 6.15 -2.12 11.33
C ALA A 82 6.46 -0.62 11.44
N VAL A 83 7.74 -0.27 11.62
CA VAL A 83 8.19 1.13 11.70
C VAL A 83 7.95 1.86 10.37
N LEU A 84 8.25 1.22 9.24
CA LEU A 84 7.99 1.79 7.91
C LEU A 84 6.50 2.03 7.70
N VAL A 85 5.65 1.06 8.00
CA VAL A 85 4.18 1.19 7.89
C VAL A 85 3.66 2.33 8.77
N ILE A 86 4.07 2.41 10.02
CA ILE A 86 3.65 3.48 10.93
C ILE A 86 4.11 4.85 10.40
N SER A 87 5.38 4.97 10.01
CA SER A 87 5.95 6.22 9.50
C SER A 87 5.20 6.68 8.24
N MET A 88 4.89 5.76 7.36
CA MET A 88 4.14 6.00 6.14
C MET A 88 2.71 6.45 6.42
N VAL A 89 1.99 5.77 7.31
CA VAL A 89 0.63 6.18 7.70
C VAL A 89 0.62 7.60 8.27
N VAL A 90 1.56 7.92 9.17
CA VAL A 90 1.70 9.27 9.74
C VAL A 90 2.00 10.30 8.65
N TYR A 91 2.90 9.98 7.71
CA TYR A 91 3.22 10.84 6.59
C TYR A 91 1.98 11.06 5.70
N MET A 92 1.27 10.00 5.33
CA MET A 92 0.08 10.08 4.47
C MET A 92 -1.06 10.90 5.10
N LEU A 93 -1.34 10.69 6.38
CA LEU A 93 -2.38 11.47 7.06
C LEU A 93 -2.06 12.97 7.07
N ARG A 94 -0.77 13.34 7.08
CA ARG A 94 -0.32 14.74 7.03
C ARG A 94 -0.22 15.27 5.61
N ALA A 95 0.27 14.48 4.67
CA ALA A 95 0.61 14.88 3.32
C ALA A 95 -0.52 14.72 2.29
N ALA A 96 -1.53 13.89 2.56
CA ALA A 96 -2.58 13.55 1.60
C ALA A 96 -3.26 14.77 0.94
N LYS A 97 -3.46 15.85 1.69
CA LYS A 97 -4.06 17.09 1.19
C LYS A 97 -3.16 17.87 0.23
N HIS A 98 -1.85 17.72 0.33
CA HIS A 98 -0.85 18.50 -0.41
C HIS A 98 -0.04 17.68 -1.41
N MET A 99 -0.17 16.35 -1.40
CA MET A 99 0.62 15.42 -2.21
C MET A 99 0.65 15.81 -3.70
N LYS A 100 -0.51 16.12 -4.29
CA LYS A 100 -0.61 16.52 -5.70
C LYS A 100 0.19 17.78 -6.02
N ARG A 101 0.17 18.76 -5.11
CA ARG A 101 0.93 20.01 -5.25
C ARG A 101 2.42 19.76 -5.07
N ASP A 102 2.80 18.96 -4.07
CA ASP A 102 4.20 18.72 -3.73
C ASP A 102 4.92 17.87 -4.80
N ILE A 103 4.23 16.87 -5.36
CA ILE A 103 4.72 16.13 -6.52
C ILE A 103 4.87 17.07 -7.72
N GLY A 104 3.89 17.93 -7.98
CA GLY A 104 3.95 18.91 -9.06
C GLY A 104 5.15 19.86 -8.94
N LEU A 105 5.38 20.43 -7.77
CA LEU A 105 6.52 21.35 -7.51
C LEU A 105 7.89 20.67 -7.66
N LYS A 106 8.04 19.45 -7.09
CA LYS A 106 9.28 18.69 -7.23
C LYS A 106 9.56 18.29 -8.68
N LEU A 107 8.51 17.90 -9.41
CA LEU A 107 8.62 17.56 -10.82
C LEU A 107 8.92 18.80 -11.67
N GLU A 108 8.37 19.95 -11.33
CA GLU A 108 8.66 21.22 -12.00
C GLU A 108 10.14 21.55 -11.92
N THR A 109 10.73 21.49 -10.72
CA THR A 109 12.17 21.76 -10.54
C THR A 109 13.06 20.80 -11.35
N ALA A 110 12.63 19.56 -11.55
CA ALA A 110 13.32 18.58 -12.38
C ALA A 110 13.14 18.84 -13.88
N ALA A 111 11.93 19.25 -14.31
CA ALA A 111 11.57 19.41 -15.71
C ALA A 111 11.96 20.77 -16.33
N VAL A 112 12.27 21.80 -15.51
CA VAL A 112 12.67 23.16 -16.00
C VAL A 112 14.09 23.18 -16.55
N ARG A 113 14.92 22.19 -16.26
CA ARG A 113 16.29 22.09 -16.77
C ARG A 113 16.32 21.92 -18.29
N PRO A 114 17.34 22.49 -19.01
CA PRO A 114 17.38 22.36 -20.46
C PRO A 114 17.80 20.96 -20.93
N GLY A 115 17.20 20.49 -22.04
CA GLY A 115 17.65 19.32 -22.80
C GLY A 115 17.71 18.00 -22.03
N ARG A 116 18.84 17.31 -22.13
CA ARG A 116 19.07 15.98 -21.48
C ARG A 116 18.99 16.02 -19.96
N ALA A 117 19.31 17.17 -19.34
CA ALA A 117 19.22 17.33 -17.90
C ALA A 117 17.79 17.30 -17.38
N ALA A 118 16.81 17.79 -18.16
CA ALA A 118 15.39 17.65 -17.82
C ALA A 118 14.94 16.19 -17.89
N TRP A 119 15.35 15.46 -18.93
CA TRP A 119 15.01 14.05 -19.07
C TRP A 119 15.54 13.22 -17.89
N LEU A 120 16.83 13.40 -17.56
CA LEU A 120 17.47 12.71 -16.44
C LEU A 120 16.84 13.12 -15.09
N GLY A 121 16.51 14.40 -14.91
CA GLY A 121 15.86 14.90 -13.71
C GLY A 121 14.48 14.27 -13.48
N VAL A 122 13.64 14.19 -14.52
CA VAL A 122 12.33 13.53 -14.45
C VAL A 122 12.47 12.03 -14.26
N PHE A 123 13.41 11.39 -14.97
CA PHE A 123 13.71 9.97 -14.80
C PHE A 123 14.09 9.63 -13.36
N LEU A 124 15.09 10.33 -12.80
CA LEU A 124 15.56 10.12 -11.43
C LEU A 124 14.46 10.42 -10.40
N PHE A 125 13.67 11.47 -10.61
CA PHE A 125 12.54 11.79 -9.75
C PHE A 125 11.56 10.61 -9.69
N VAL A 126 11.16 10.05 -10.84
CA VAL A 126 10.23 8.92 -10.89
C VAL A 126 10.86 7.66 -10.30
N VAL A 127 12.14 7.37 -10.63
CA VAL A 127 12.86 6.23 -10.03
C VAL A 127 12.85 6.34 -8.51
N LEU A 128 13.24 7.46 -7.94
CA LEU A 128 13.32 7.61 -6.49
C LEU A 128 11.95 7.50 -5.81
N MET A 129 10.92 8.14 -6.38
CA MET A 129 9.59 8.12 -5.79
C MET A 129 8.94 6.74 -5.87
N VAL A 130 9.03 6.06 -7.02
CA VAL A 130 8.43 4.72 -7.20
C VAL A 130 9.23 3.63 -6.49
N THR A 131 10.57 3.72 -6.48
CA THR A 131 11.42 2.77 -5.73
C THR A 131 11.17 2.87 -4.24
N ARG A 132 10.88 4.06 -3.71
CA ARG A 132 10.51 4.23 -2.31
C ARG A 132 9.30 3.38 -1.96
N GLU A 133 8.19 3.51 -2.70
CA GLU A 133 6.97 2.72 -2.48
C GLU A 133 7.25 1.22 -2.70
N GLY A 134 8.06 0.90 -3.71
CA GLY A 134 8.48 -0.47 -3.98
C GLY A 134 9.34 -1.09 -2.88
N MET A 135 10.19 -0.32 -2.19
CA MET A 135 10.93 -0.80 -1.01
C MET A 135 9.99 -1.06 0.16
N GLU A 136 9.03 -0.16 0.43
CA GLU A 136 8.02 -0.37 1.47
C GLU A 136 7.24 -1.67 1.20
N THR A 137 6.79 -1.87 -0.04
CA THR A 137 6.17 -3.13 -0.49
C THR A 137 7.09 -4.33 -0.27
N ALA A 138 8.38 -4.23 -0.64
CA ALA A 138 9.33 -5.32 -0.53
C ALA A 138 9.56 -5.76 0.92
N PHE A 139 9.69 -4.82 1.86
CA PHE A 139 9.85 -5.12 3.29
C PHE A 139 8.61 -5.78 3.89
N ILE A 140 7.41 -5.22 3.63
CA ILE A 140 6.15 -5.79 4.10
C ILE A 140 5.94 -7.20 3.51
N THR A 141 6.22 -7.33 2.21
CA THR A 141 6.09 -8.58 1.46
C THR A 141 7.03 -9.65 2.01
N ALA A 142 8.30 -9.31 2.29
CA ALA A 142 9.27 -10.23 2.85
C ALA A 142 8.84 -10.74 4.24
N SER A 143 8.26 -9.87 5.10
CA SER A 143 7.76 -10.27 6.41
C SER A 143 6.51 -11.18 6.33
N LEU A 144 5.68 -11.03 5.29
CA LEU A 144 4.49 -11.87 5.07
C LEU A 144 4.80 -13.19 4.35
N PHE A 145 5.91 -13.25 3.60
CA PHE A 145 6.25 -14.41 2.76
C PHE A 145 6.39 -15.71 3.56
N ARG A 146 6.95 -15.63 4.77
CA ARG A 146 7.11 -16.77 5.67
C ARG A 146 5.80 -17.27 6.28
N GLN A 147 4.84 -16.38 6.42
CA GLN A 147 3.53 -16.66 7.03
C GLN A 147 2.53 -17.26 6.04
N THR A 148 2.88 -17.39 4.76
CA THR A 148 1.93 -17.73 3.70
C THR A 148 2.49 -18.75 2.72
N GLU A 149 1.68 -19.71 2.28
CA GLU A 149 2.04 -20.58 1.17
C GLU A 149 2.29 -19.75 -0.10
N THR A 150 3.40 -20.02 -0.78
CA THR A 150 3.91 -19.24 -1.93
C THR A 150 2.86 -19.01 -3.02
N GLN A 151 1.99 -19.99 -3.29
CA GLN A 151 0.95 -19.84 -4.33
C GLN A 151 -0.09 -18.77 -3.96
N HIS A 152 -0.58 -18.78 -2.74
CA HIS A 152 -1.60 -17.83 -2.27
C HIS A 152 -1.04 -16.41 -2.15
N PHE A 153 0.22 -16.30 -1.76
CA PHE A 153 0.97 -15.06 -1.74
C PHE A 153 1.06 -14.41 -3.12
N VAL A 154 1.51 -15.16 -4.13
CA VAL A 154 1.66 -14.67 -5.50
C VAL A 154 0.30 -14.27 -6.09
N VAL A 155 -0.74 -15.09 -5.88
CA VAL A 155 -2.10 -14.77 -6.35
C VAL A 155 -2.62 -13.49 -5.70
N GLY A 156 -2.47 -13.33 -4.37
CA GLY A 156 -2.85 -12.11 -3.66
C GLY A 156 -2.16 -10.87 -4.21
N ALA A 157 -0.84 -10.96 -4.44
CA ALA A 157 -0.04 -9.88 -5.01
C ALA A 157 -0.50 -9.50 -6.42
N LEU A 158 -0.67 -10.47 -7.31
CA LEU A 158 -1.08 -10.23 -8.69
C LEU A 158 -2.49 -9.62 -8.77
N VAL A 159 -3.43 -10.13 -8.00
CA VAL A 159 -4.79 -9.57 -7.92
C VAL A 159 -4.77 -8.15 -7.36
N GLY A 160 -3.97 -7.89 -6.32
CA GLY A 160 -3.82 -6.55 -5.76
C GLY A 160 -3.28 -5.55 -6.78
N VAL A 161 -2.21 -5.89 -7.50
CA VAL A 161 -1.65 -5.06 -8.57
C VAL A 161 -2.65 -4.84 -9.71
N ALA A 162 -3.36 -5.89 -10.15
CA ALA A 162 -4.38 -5.78 -11.21
C ALA A 162 -5.53 -4.85 -10.80
N LEU A 163 -6.00 -4.95 -9.55
CA LEU A 163 -7.04 -4.06 -9.01
C LEU A 163 -6.52 -2.63 -8.88
N ALA A 164 -5.27 -2.43 -8.44
CA ALA A 164 -4.66 -1.10 -8.38
C ALA A 164 -4.59 -0.45 -9.77
N ALA A 165 -4.16 -1.21 -10.78
CA ALA A 165 -4.11 -0.75 -12.17
C ALA A 165 -5.52 -0.41 -12.70
N ALA A 166 -6.52 -1.25 -12.42
CA ALA A 166 -7.91 -1.01 -12.82
C ALA A 166 -8.50 0.24 -12.16
N LEU A 167 -8.25 0.45 -10.86
CA LEU A 167 -8.68 1.65 -10.13
C LEU A 167 -7.98 2.91 -10.63
N ALA A 168 -6.67 2.85 -10.88
CA ALA A 168 -5.92 3.98 -11.44
C ALA A 168 -6.40 4.33 -12.85
N TRP A 169 -6.68 3.32 -13.69
CA TRP A 169 -7.28 3.53 -15.02
C TRP A 169 -8.67 4.15 -14.92
N ALA A 170 -9.53 3.60 -14.07
CA ALA A 170 -10.87 4.15 -13.83
C ALA A 170 -10.82 5.59 -13.33
N TRP A 171 -9.90 5.89 -12.42
CA TRP A 171 -9.70 7.26 -11.93
C TRP A 171 -9.21 8.21 -13.03
N SER A 172 -8.28 7.78 -13.86
CA SER A 172 -7.79 8.59 -14.99
C SER A 172 -8.88 8.85 -16.04
N ARG A 173 -9.81 7.90 -16.22
CA ARG A 173 -10.87 7.97 -17.25
C ARG A 173 -12.11 8.71 -16.78
N TYR A 174 -12.54 8.48 -15.55
CA TYR A 174 -13.81 8.97 -15.02
C TYR A 174 -13.66 10.15 -14.04
N GLY A 175 -12.42 10.57 -13.76
CA GLY A 175 -12.11 11.72 -12.92
C GLY A 175 -12.69 11.61 -11.50
N HIS A 176 -13.26 12.65 -10.98
CA HIS A 176 -13.54 12.95 -9.58
C HIS A 176 -14.60 12.06 -8.86
N ARG A 177 -15.00 10.91 -9.41
CA ARG A 177 -16.01 10.03 -8.80
C ARG A 177 -15.48 9.08 -7.73
N VAL A 178 -14.15 8.94 -7.60
CA VAL A 178 -13.53 8.11 -6.57
C VAL A 178 -12.96 9.02 -5.50
N ASP A 179 -13.46 8.90 -4.28
CA ASP A 179 -12.94 9.63 -3.13
C ASP A 179 -11.66 8.93 -2.61
N LEU A 180 -10.52 9.36 -3.16
CA LEU A 180 -9.21 8.86 -2.76
C LEU A 180 -8.90 9.17 -1.29
N ALA A 181 -9.41 10.30 -0.74
CA ALA A 181 -9.17 10.64 0.65
C ALA A 181 -9.84 9.65 1.60
N LEU A 182 -11.07 9.24 1.27
CA LEU A 182 -11.77 8.18 2.01
C LEU A 182 -11.03 6.84 1.88
N PHE A 183 -10.62 6.46 0.67
CA PHE A 183 -9.85 5.24 0.43
C PHE A 183 -8.58 5.21 1.28
N PHE A 184 -7.76 6.27 1.25
CA PHE A 184 -6.53 6.33 2.04
C PHE A 184 -6.80 6.35 3.55
N LYS A 185 -7.87 7.01 4.01
CA LYS A 185 -8.24 7.01 5.42
C LYS A 185 -8.58 5.60 5.91
N VAL A 186 -9.37 4.86 5.15
CA VAL A 186 -9.79 3.49 5.51
C VAL A 186 -8.60 2.52 5.45
N THR A 187 -7.80 2.57 4.39
CA THR A 187 -6.60 1.71 4.27
C THR A 187 -5.54 2.06 5.29
N SER A 188 -5.41 3.33 5.72
CA SER A 188 -4.52 3.73 6.82
C SER A 188 -4.93 3.11 8.15
N THR A 189 -6.24 3.00 8.43
CA THR A 189 -6.72 2.32 9.64
C THR A 189 -6.34 0.85 9.62
N PHE A 190 -6.52 0.16 8.46
CA PHE A 190 -6.04 -1.20 8.26
C PHE A 190 -4.54 -1.32 8.56
N LEU A 191 -3.71 -0.42 8.00
CA LEU A 191 -2.27 -0.48 8.16
C LEU A 191 -1.79 -0.25 9.60
N VAL A 192 -2.45 0.61 10.36
CA VAL A 192 -2.12 0.81 11.79
C VAL A 192 -2.35 -0.49 12.56
N LEU A 193 -3.47 -1.15 12.32
CA LEU A 193 -3.78 -2.43 12.96
C LEU A 193 -2.80 -3.53 12.49
N PHE A 194 -2.47 -3.54 11.19
CA PHE A 194 -1.48 -4.45 10.64
C PHE A 194 -0.08 -4.22 11.22
N ALA A 195 0.35 -2.96 11.37
CA ALA A 195 1.62 -2.63 12.02
C ALA A 195 1.66 -3.10 13.47
N LEU A 196 0.54 -3.00 14.20
CA LEU A 196 0.45 -3.54 15.55
C LEU A 196 0.62 -5.08 15.55
N GLN A 197 0.00 -5.77 14.60
CA GLN A 197 0.20 -7.22 14.43
C GLN A 197 1.65 -7.57 14.10
N LEU A 198 2.33 -6.79 13.25
CA LEU A 198 3.75 -6.98 12.94
C LEU A 198 4.65 -6.78 14.17
N VAL A 199 4.33 -5.83 15.06
CA VAL A 199 5.08 -5.63 16.31
C VAL A 199 4.93 -6.86 17.23
N VAL A 200 3.72 -7.37 17.37
CA VAL A 200 3.46 -8.59 18.18
C VAL A 200 4.22 -9.79 17.58
N TYR A 201 4.17 -9.92 16.25
CA TYR A 201 4.90 -10.98 15.55
C TYR A 201 6.43 -10.84 15.73
N ALA A 202 6.97 -9.63 15.55
CA ALA A 202 8.39 -9.38 15.75
C ALA A 202 8.85 -9.71 17.18
N PHE A 203 8.00 -9.46 18.19
CA PHE A 203 8.27 -9.82 19.57
C PHE A 203 8.27 -11.33 19.75
N HIS A 204 7.29 -12.04 19.18
CA HIS A 204 7.19 -13.51 19.21
C HIS A 204 8.45 -14.15 18.61
N GLU A 205 8.85 -13.75 17.41
CA GLU A 205 10.07 -14.24 16.73
C GLU A 205 11.36 -13.93 17.50
N ALA A 206 11.42 -12.75 18.14
CA ALA A 206 12.56 -12.39 18.98
C ALA A 206 12.68 -13.27 20.22
N THR A 207 11.56 -13.72 20.80
CA THR A 207 11.56 -14.69 21.91
C THR A 207 11.94 -16.08 21.45
N GLU A 208 11.47 -16.53 20.28
CA GLU A 208 11.88 -17.81 19.67
C GLU A 208 13.40 -17.83 19.40
N ALA A 209 13.94 -16.76 18.88
CA ALA A 209 15.37 -16.60 18.63
C ALA A 209 16.24 -16.45 19.89
N ASN A 210 15.65 -16.48 21.10
CA ASN A 210 16.33 -16.20 22.38
C ASN A 210 17.12 -14.88 22.37
N ALA A 211 16.58 -13.85 21.69
CA ALA A 211 17.25 -12.56 21.49
C ALA A 211 16.98 -11.54 22.60
N LEU A 212 15.99 -11.79 23.44
CA LEU A 212 15.58 -10.84 24.49
C LEU A 212 16.15 -11.22 25.86
N PRO A 213 16.48 -10.22 26.71
CA PRO A 213 16.94 -10.45 28.08
C PRO A 213 15.77 -10.77 29.05
N LEU A 214 14.87 -11.67 28.63
CA LEU A 214 13.65 -12.06 29.33
C LEU A 214 13.58 -13.60 29.41
N ASP A 215 12.59 -14.13 30.13
CA ASP A 215 12.25 -15.54 30.03
C ASP A 215 11.60 -15.83 28.67
N ASN A 216 12.45 -16.12 27.69
CA ASN A 216 12.02 -16.29 26.30
C ASN A 216 11.04 -17.46 26.14
N ALA A 217 11.20 -18.54 26.90
CA ALA A 217 10.31 -19.70 26.83
C ALA A 217 8.89 -19.36 27.30
N TYR A 218 8.79 -18.60 28.39
CA TYR A 218 7.50 -18.14 28.92
C TYR A 218 6.80 -17.19 27.92
N TRP A 219 7.54 -16.20 27.40
CA TRP A 219 6.97 -15.21 26.49
C TRP A 219 6.63 -15.79 25.13
N HIS A 220 7.39 -16.75 24.64
CA HIS A 220 7.06 -17.47 23.40
C HIS A 220 5.70 -18.16 23.53
N LEU A 221 5.50 -18.98 24.58
CA LEU A 221 4.22 -19.63 24.87
C LEU A 221 3.07 -18.64 25.10
N ALA A 222 3.33 -17.53 25.78
CA ALA A 222 2.32 -16.51 26.06
C ALA A 222 1.87 -15.74 24.81
N THR A 223 2.74 -15.60 23.81
CA THR A 223 2.43 -14.87 22.56
C THR A 223 1.97 -15.78 21.42
N GLU A 224 2.15 -17.10 21.52
CA GLU A 224 1.74 -18.07 20.50
C GLU A 224 0.26 -17.92 20.06
N PRO A 225 -0.74 -17.70 20.96
CA PRO A 225 -2.13 -17.52 20.55
C PRO A 225 -2.37 -16.27 19.71
N TYR A 226 -1.47 -15.26 19.79
CA TYR A 226 -1.56 -13.98 19.07
C TYR A 226 -0.70 -13.98 17.79
N GLY A 227 0.11 -15.01 17.59
CA GLY A 227 0.89 -15.22 16.37
C GLY A 227 0.00 -15.46 15.15
N PRO A 228 0.57 -15.49 13.94
CA PRO A 228 -0.20 -15.66 12.69
C PRO A 228 -1.00 -16.97 12.65
N GLU A 229 -0.50 -18.01 13.26
CA GLU A 229 -1.11 -19.34 13.34
C GLU A 229 -2.00 -19.52 14.57
N GLY A 230 -1.96 -18.59 15.52
CA GLY A 230 -2.74 -18.62 16.74
C GLY A 230 -4.21 -18.27 16.53
N GLU A 231 -5.05 -18.69 17.47
CA GLU A 231 -6.51 -18.50 17.42
C GLU A 231 -6.90 -17.01 17.33
N TYR A 232 -6.26 -16.18 18.13
CA TYR A 232 -6.52 -14.72 18.13
C TYR A 232 -5.85 -14.01 16.96
N GLY A 233 -4.72 -14.51 16.46
CA GLY A 233 -4.04 -13.97 15.28
C GLY A 233 -4.90 -14.10 14.03
N ALA A 234 -5.54 -15.26 13.83
CA ALA A 234 -6.47 -15.46 12.74
C ALA A 234 -7.69 -14.53 12.84
N ALA A 235 -8.31 -14.41 14.03
CA ALA A 235 -9.44 -13.51 14.27
C ALA A 235 -9.08 -12.04 14.01
N LEU A 236 -7.89 -11.60 14.47
CA LEU A 236 -7.39 -10.25 14.24
C LEU A 236 -7.20 -9.99 12.74
N THR A 237 -6.66 -10.95 12.00
CA THR A 237 -6.45 -10.82 10.56
C THR A 237 -7.77 -10.71 9.79
N TYR A 238 -8.81 -11.47 10.16
CA TYR A 238 -10.16 -11.30 9.60
C TYR A 238 -10.73 -9.92 9.91
N ALA A 239 -10.61 -9.46 11.16
CA ALA A 239 -11.06 -8.14 11.55
C ALA A 239 -10.35 -7.05 10.74
N LEU A 240 -9.05 -7.19 10.50
CA LEU A 240 -8.24 -6.28 9.68
C LEU A 240 -8.77 -6.12 8.25
N VAL A 241 -9.28 -7.19 7.64
CA VAL A 241 -9.81 -7.18 6.28
C VAL A 241 -11.27 -6.75 6.25
N LEU A 242 -12.09 -7.34 7.13
CA LEU A 242 -13.55 -7.16 7.10
C LEU A 242 -13.98 -5.77 7.58
N LEU A 243 -13.32 -5.19 8.59
CA LEU A 243 -13.71 -3.87 9.12
C LEU A 243 -13.53 -2.74 8.08
N PRO A 244 -12.36 -2.60 7.41
CA PRO A 244 -12.21 -1.62 6.35
C PRO A 244 -13.11 -1.87 5.14
N ALA A 245 -13.30 -3.13 4.75
CA ALA A 245 -14.20 -3.49 3.65
C ALA A 245 -15.66 -3.12 3.97
N ALA A 246 -16.14 -3.44 5.18
CA ALA A 246 -17.47 -3.08 5.64
C ALA A 246 -17.64 -1.55 5.72
N TRP A 247 -16.63 -0.83 6.18
CA TRP A 247 -16.65 0.63 6.22
C TRP A 247 -16.72 1.25 4.82
N LEU A 248 -15.91 0.78 3.87
CA LEU A 248 -15.96 1.24 2.47
C LEU A 248 -17.33 0.95 1.84
N PHE A 249 -17.86 -0.24 2.07
CA PHE A 249 -19.20 -0.63 1.58
C PHE A 249 -20.30 0.25 2.17
N TRP A 250 -20.26 0.49 3.47
CA TRP A 250 -21.19 1.39 4.15
C TRP A 250 -21.12 2.83 3.64
N ALA A 251 -19.89 3.35 3.45
CA ALA A 251 -19.69 4.70 2.92
C ALA A 251 -20.22 4.83 1.49
N ALA A 252 -20.00 3.83 0.63
CA ALA A 252 -20.52 3.79 -0.73
C ALA A 252 -22.05 3.69 -0.77
N LEU A 253 -22.67 2.93 0.13
CA LEU A 253 -24.14 2.87 0.28
C LEU A 253 -24.72 4.21 0.71
N ARG A 254 -24.13 4.86 1.71
CA ARG A 254 -24.59 6.17 2.17
C ARG A 254 -24.56 7.21 1.06
N THR A 255 -23.52 7.26 0.26
CA THR A 255 -23.40 8.20 -0.86
C THR A 255 -24.48 7.97 -1.91
N ARG A 256 -24.84 6.70 -2.18
CA ARG A 256 -25.92 6.36 -3.13
C ARG A 256 -27.30 6.75 -2.59
N LEU A 257 -27.54 6.55 -1.31
CA LEU A 257 -28.85 6.89 -0.68
C LEU A 257 -29.07 8.39 -0.60
N THR A 258 -28.03 9.19 -0.30
CA THR A 258 -28.14 10.65 -0.29
C THR A 258 -28.39 11.21 -1.70
N SER A 259 -27.69 10.73 -2.72
CA SER A 259 -27.91 11.16 -4.11
C SER A 259 -29.29 10.76 -4.67
N ALA A 260 -29.84 9.62 -4.25
CA ALA A 260 -31.20 9.23 -4.62
C ALA A 260 -32.27 10.09 -3.94
N GLY A 261 -32.04 10.50 -2.68
CA GLY A 261 -32.92 11.41 -1.94
C GLY A 261 -33.00 12.81 -2.54
N GLU A 262 -31.86 13.35 -2.99
CA GLU A 262 -31.77 14.66 -3.67
C GLU A 262 -32.46 14.64 -5.05
N ALA A 263 -32.29 13.55 -5.80
CA ALA A 263 -32.96 13.39 -7.10
C ALA A 263 -34.49 13.28 -6.97
N GLY A 264 -34.99 12.69 -5.88
CA GLY A 264 -36.44 12.61 -5.59
C GLY A 264 -37.05 13.94 -5.18
N GLN A 265 -36.30 14.85 -4.57
CA GLN A 265 -36.78 16.19 -4.19
C GLN A 265 -36.72 17.23 -5.31
N ALA A 266 -35.93 16.98 -6.37
CA ALA A 266 -35.79 17.86 -7.54
C ALA A 266 -36.85 17.65 -8.62
N ALA A 267 -37.89 16.79 -8.39
CA ALA A 267 -38.99 16.65 -9.31
C ALA A 267 -39.81 17.96 -9.32
N PRO A 268 -40.06 18.61 -10.48
CA PRO A 268 -40.76 19.86 -10.54
C PRO A 268 -42.19 19.66 -10.07
N LYS A 269 -42.63 20.45 -9.06
CA LYS A 269 -44.06 20.59 -8.74
C LYS A 269 -44.75 21.11 -10.01
N SER A 270 -45.54 20.26 -10.64
CA SER A 270 -46.44 20.65 -11.74
C SER A 270 -47.33 21.77 -11.26
N ILE A 271 -47.18 22.94 -11.86
CA ILE A 271 -48.08 24.05 -11.68
C ILE A 271 -49.40 23.68 -12.35
N SER A 272 -50.41 23.50 -11.53
CA SER A 272 -51.81 23.45 -11.96
C SER A 272 -52.39 24.86 -12.01
#